data_009fbea56e874cb3b12d3b58d286fa2e
#
_entry.id   009fbea56e874cb3b12d3b58d286fa2e
#
_cell.length_a   1.000
_cell.length_b   1.000
_cell.length_c   1.000
_cell.angle_alpha   90.00
_cell.angle_beta   90.00
_cell.angle_gamma   90.00
#
_symmetry.space_group_name_H-M   'P 1'
#
loop_
_entity.id
_entity.type
_entity.pdbx_description
1 polymer ?
#
loop_
_entity_poly.entity_id
_entity_poly.type
_entity_poly.pdbx_seq_one_letter_code
_entity_poly.pdbx_strand_id
1 'polypeptide(L)'
;MRIEDQVLMALQYLREYRTQYHIETDWGVSESTVCRTTQKIENSLIRSGVFSLPGKKELRQKGTEEKVVAMDVTESPIEKPKENQKNYYSGKQKEHTLKTQIIVDLKNQKIICLASGKGRVHDFKLFQNSGVRVGDLIKMIADKGYQGIAKIHKLSETPIKRKKGKKLSKEEKQYNRLLNRLRVVVEHVNRRLKIFRILSSTYRNRHRRFGLRANLIAGIYNYKLETKELKTKVEMKTE
;
A
#
# COMPACT_ATOMS: atom_id res chain seq x y z
N MET A 1 -28.68 -15.84 -2.69
CA MET A 1 -27.95 -14.67 -3.24
C MET A 1 -26.98 -15.16 -4.31
N ARG A 2 -27.06 -14.59 -5.51
CA ARG A 2 -26.19 -14.95 -6.65
C ARG A 2 -24.75 -14.60 -6.33
N ILE A 3 -23.79 -15.18 -7.07
CA ILE A 3 -22.35 -14.96 -6.80
C ILE A 3 -21.93 -13.51 -7.07
N GLU A 4 -22.51 -12.90 -8.09
CA GLU A 4 -22.28 -11.50 -8.46
C GLU A 4 -22.66 -10.55 -7.30
N ASP A 5 -23.84 -10.83 -6.69
CA ASP A 5 -24.34 -10.07 -5.54
C ASP A 5 -23.42 -10.22 -4.32
N GLN A 6 -22.90 -11.45 -4.09
CA GLN A 6 -21.94 -11.70 -3.02
C GLN A 6 -20.64 -10.91 -3.24
N VAL A 7 -20.14 -10.85 -4.49
CA VAL A 7 -18.95 -10.08 -4.84
C VAL A 7 -19.22 -8.58 -4.64
N LEU A 8 -20.36 -8.07 -5.12
CA LEU A 8 -20.74 -6.66 -5.00
C LEU A 8 -20.84 -6.24 -3.52
N MET A 9 -21.49 -7.05 -2.68
CA MET A 9 -21.58 -6.83 -1.23
C MET A 9 -20.18 -6.76 -0.58
N ALA A 10 -19.28 -7.68 -0.93
CA ALA A 10 -17.93 -7.68 -0.40
C ALA A 10 -17.13 -6.44 -0.86
N LEU A 11 -17.27 -6.01 -2.12
CA LEU A 11 -16.64 -4.80 -2.64
C LEU A 11 -17.21 -3.54 -1.98
N GLN A 12 -18.53 -3.48 -1.75
CA GLN A 12 -19.17 -2.40 -1.01
C GLN A 12 -18.62 -2.30 0.41
N TYR A 13 -18.49 -3.42 1.12
CA TYR A 13 -17.88 -3.44 2.45
C TYR A 13 -16.45 -2.89 2.43
N LEU A 14 -15.61 -3.30 1.50
CA LEU A 14 -14.23 -2.83 1.40
C LEU A 14 -14.16 -1.34 1.02
N ARG A 15 -15.01 -0.91 0.08
CA ARG A 15 -14.98 0.42 -0.52
C ARG A 15 -15.58 1.49 0.38
N GLU A 16 -16.78 1.25 0.90
CA GLU A 16 -17.53 2.21 1.71
C GLU A 16 -17.24 2.06 3.19
N TYR A 17 -16.89 0.86 3.61
CA TYR A 17 -16.60 0.47 4.98
C TYR A 17 -17.73 0.85 5.94
N ARG A 18 -18.98 0.67 5.49
CA ARG A 18 -20.16 0.75 6.34
C ARG A 18 -20.17 -0.39 7.37
N THR A 19 -20.95 -0.28 8.44
CA THR A 19 -21.08 -1.41 9.39
C THR A 19 -21.78 -2.59 8.73
N GLN A 20 -21.55 -3.79 9.22
CA GLN A 20 -22.24 -4.98 8.70
C GLN A 20 -23.75 -4.86 8.88
N TYR A 21 -24.20 -4.20 9.95
CA TYR A 21 -25.60 -3.84 10.21
C TYR A 21 -26.23 -3.00 9.07
N HIS A 22 -25.55 -1.97 8.59
CA HIS A 22 -26.07 -1.16 7.48
C HIS A 22 -26.11 -1.94 6.17
N ILE A 23 -25.12 -2.83 5.93
CA ILE A 23 -25.10 -3.67 4.72
C ILE A 23 -26.19 -4.73 4.79
N GLU A 24 -26.47 -5.31 5.96
CA GLU A 24 -27.58 -6.21 6.21
C GLU A 24 -28.91 -5.56 5.79
N THR A 25 -29.13 -4.31 6.21
CA THR A 25 -30.34 -3.55 5.85
C THR A 25 -30.44 -3.30 4.35
N ASP A 26 -29.32 -2.91 3.69
CA ASP A 26 -29.30 -2.65 2.25
C ASP A 26 -29.61 -3.93 1.42
N TRP A 27 -29.18 -5.09 1.91
CA TRP A 27 -29.25 -6.36 1.17
C TRP A 27 -30.36 -7.30 1.63
N GLY A 28 -31.07 -6.98 2.72
CA GLY A 28 -32.13 -7.83 3.29
C GLY A 28 -31.61 -9.19 3.78
N VAL A 29 -30.39 -9.23 4.34
CA VAL A 29 -29.75 -10.45 4.84
C VAL A 29 -29.27 -10.21 6.29
N SER A 30 -29.00 -11.25 7.05
CA SER A 30 -28.47 -11.08 8.42
C SER A 30 -27.03 -10.59 8.44
N GLU A 31 -26.63 -9.86 9.49
CA GLU A 31 -25.26 -9.39 9.72
C GLU A 31 -24.22 -10.53 9.67
N SER A 32 -24.59 -11.70 10.23
CA SER A 32 -23.75 -12.89 10.15
C SER A 32 -23.56 -13.40 8.71
N THR A 33 -24.56 -13.23 7.85
CA THR A 33 -24.48 -13.54 6.41
C THR A 33 -23.54 -12.57 5.72
N VAL A 34 -23.64 -11.25 6.00
CA VAL A 34 -22.70 -10.25 5.48
C VAL A 34 -21.27 -10.60 5.87
N CYS A 35 -21.02 -10.92 7.13
CA CYS A 35 -19.70 -11.28 7.64
C CYS A 35 -19.12 -12.49 6.91
N ARG A 36 -19.88 -13.60 6.84
CA ARG A 36 -19.45 -14.85 6.19
C ARG A 36 -19.23 -14.68 4.70
N THR A 37 -20.14 -13.98 4.02
CA THR A 37 -20.06 -13.71 2.59
C THR A 37 -18.82 -12.87 2.26
N THR A 38 -18.59 -11.78 2.99
CA THR A 38 -17.43 -10.93 2.81
C THR A 38 -16.13 -11.73 2.96
N GLN A 39 -16.00 -12.53 4.02
CA GLN A 39 -14.81 -13.35 4.23
C GLN A 39 -14.63 -14.43 3.17
N LYS A 40 -15.71 -15.09 2.74
CA LYS A 40 -15.69 -16.08 1.66
C LYS A 40 -15.17 -15.45 0.37
N ILE A 41 -15.72 -14.30 -0.03
CA ILE A 41 -15.32 -13.60 -1.26
C ILE A 41 -13.87 -13.10 -1.16
N GLU A 42 -13.45 -12.48 -0.05
CA GLU A 42 -12.06 -12.08 0.17
C GLU A 42 -11.09 -13.27 -0.04
N ASN A 43 -11.41 -14.43 0.54
CA ASN A 43 -10.59 -15.63 0.41
C ASN A 43 -10.57 -16.16 -1.04
N SER A 44 -11.73 -16.16 -1.72
CA SER A 44 -11.83 -16.61 -3.11
C SER A 44 -11.04 -15.72 -4.06
N LEU A 45 -11.15 -14.39 -3.92
CA LEU A 45 -10.41 -13.43 -4.73
C LEU A 45 -8.89 -13.57 -4.55
N ILE A 46 -8.41 -13.82 -3.34
CA ILE A 46 -6.99 -14.04 -3.07
C ILE A 46 -6.52 -15.37 -3.67
N ARG A 47 -7.30 -16.44 -3.47
CA ARG A 47 -6.95 -17.78 -3.98
C ARG A 47 -6.97 -17.85 -5.49
N SER A 48 -7.74 -17.00 -6.18
CA SER A 48 -7.76 -16.95 -7.64
C SER A 48 -6.41 -16.60 -8.27
N GLY A 49 -5.52 -15.97 -7.51
CA GLY A 49 -4.23 -15.47 -8.02
C GLY A 49 -4.34 -14.22 -8.92
N VAL A 50 -5.54 -13.89 -9.41
CA VAL A 50 -5.78 -12.75 -10.32
C VAL A 50 -5.42 -11.40 -9.67
N PHE A 51 -5.67 -11.28 -8.36
CA PHE A 51 -5.39 -10.06 -7.60
C PHE A 51 -4.13 -10.21 -6.73
N SER A 52 -3.16 -10.98 -7.20
CA SER A 52 -1.88 -11.13 -6.52
C SER A 52 -0.91 -10.01 -6.86
N LEU A 53 -0.02 -9.69 -5.91
CA LEU A 53 1.10 -8.79 -6.15
C LEU A 53 2.30 -9.60 -6.66
N PRO A 54 3.20 -9.00 -7.48
CA PRO A 54 4.44 -9.65 -7.90
C PRO A 54 5.28 -10.18 -6.74
N GLY A 55 5.23 -9.47 -5.61
CA GLY A 55 5.89 -9.87 -4.38
C GLY A 55 7.37 -9.50 -4.32
N LYS A 56 7.98 -9.80 -3.17
CA LYS A 56 9.39 -9.45 -2.89
C LYS A 56 10.39 -10.13 -3.84
N LYS A 57 10.00 -11.23 -4.49
CA LYS A 57 10.84 -11.94 -5.45
C LYS A 57 11.18 -11.05 -6.65
N GLU A 58 10.22 -10.24 -7.10
CA GLU A 58 10.39 -9.29 -8.20
C GLU A 58 11.54 -8.31 -7.97
N LEU A 59 11.76 -7.90 -6.71
CA LEU A 59 12.85 -7.01 -6.32
C LEU A 59 14.23 -7.69 -6.24
N ARG A 60 14.28 -9.03 -6.35
CA ARG A 60 15.54 -9.80 -6.30
C ARG A 60 16.00 -10.27 -7.67
N GLN A 61 15.16 -10.15 -8.69
CA GLN A 61 15.51 -10.61 -10.02
C GLN A 61 16.70 -9.83 -10.57
N LYS A 62 17.67 -10.56 -11.08
CA LYS A 62 18.79 -10.02 -11.85
C LYS A 62 18.26 -9.72 -13.26
N GLY A 63 17.58 -8.58 -13.42
CA GLY A 63 17.19 -8.10 -14.74
C GLY A 63 18.34 -7.41 -15.44
N THR A 64 18.29 -7.34 -16.77
CA THR A 64 19.22 -6.55 -17.58
C THR A 64 18.83 -5.07 -17.67
N GLU A 65 17.60 -4.72 -17.30
CA GLU A 65 17.08 -3.35 -17.33
C GLU A 65 17.18 -2.67 -15.96
N GLU A 66 17.60 -1.41 -15.95
CA GLU A 66 17.56 -0.55 -14.77
C GLU A 66 16.10 -0.32 -14.37
N LYS A 67 15.75 -0.75 -13.18
CA LYS A 67 14.43 -0.56 -12.59
C LYS A 67 14.49 0.52 -11.50
N VAL A 68 13.55 1.45 -11.53
CA VAL A 68 13.41 2.46 -10.48
C VAL A 68 12.14 2.23 -9.70
N VAL A 69 12.27 2.08 -8.39
CA VAL A 69 11.14 1.89 -7.49
C VAL A 69 11.05 3.01 -6.47
N ALA A 70 9.83 3.40 -6.10
CA ALA A 70 9.60 4.31 -4.98
C ALA A 70 8.98 3.55 -3.82
N MET A 71 9.38 3.95 -2.61
CA MET A 71 8.88 3.38 -1.37
C MET A 71 8.31 4.48 -0.47
N ASP A 72 7.16 4.18 0.13
CA ASP A 72 6.50 5.06 1.10
C ASP A 72 5.77 4.24 2.16
N VAL A 73 5.42 4.87 3.27
CA VAL A 73 4.59 4.29 4.33
C VAL A 73 3.32 5.12 4.50
N THR A 74 2.19 4.44 4.43
CA THR A 74 0.89 5.01 4.78
C THR A 74 0.42 4.45 6.12
N GLU A 75 -0.32 5.26 6.87
CA GLU A 75 -0.92 4.88 8.14
C GLU A 75 -2.43 4.77 8.01
N SER A 76 -3.00 3.74 8.62
CA SER A 76 -4.44 3.51 8.74
C SER A 76 -4.81 3.56 10.21
N PRO A 77 -5.76 4.41 10.64
CA PRO A 77 -6.20 4.45 12.02
C PRO A 77 -6.88 3.14 12.41
N ILE A 78 -6.75 2.78 13.69
CA ILE A 78 -7.36 1.58 14.26
C ILE A 78 -8.06 1.92 15.57
N GLU A 79 -9.05 1.11 15.95
CA GLU A 79 -9.59 1.15 17.29
C GLU A 79 -8.49 0.96 18.34
N LYS A 80 -8.61 1.65 19.46
CA LYS A 80 -7.66 1.54 20.57
C LYS A 80 -7.52 0.06 20.99
N PRO A 81 -6.31 -0.53 20.88
CA PRO A 81 -6.11 -1.92 21.28
C PRO A 81 -6.36 -2.11 22.78
N LYS A 82 -6.88 -3.28 23.17
CA LYS A 82 -7.02 -3.63 24.60
C LYS A 82 -5.67 -3.75 25.29
N GLU A 83 -4.69 -4.34 24.58
CA GLU A 83 -3.35 -4.58 25.08
C GLU A 83 -2.27 -3.93 24.20
N ASN A 84 -1.07 -3.74 24.76
CA ASN A 84 0.10 -3.25 24.01
C ASN A 84 -0.14 -1.93 23.25
N GLN A 85 -1.02 -1.06 23.74
CA GLN A 85 -1.44 0.20 23.12
C GLN A 85 -0.26 1.05 22.65
N LYS A 86 0.78 1.16 23.49
CA LYS A 86 2.01 1.92 23.19
C LYS A 86 2.65 1.51 21.85
N ASN A 87 2.52 0.24 21.43
CA ASN A 87 3.11 -0.27 20.19
C ASN A 87 2.39 0.22 18.93
N TYR A 88 1.13 0.60 19.06
CA TYR A 88 0.30 1.05 17.94
C TYR A 88 0.16 2.57 17.87
N TYR A 89 0.57 3.29 18.91
CA TYR A 89 0.44 4.74 18.95
C TYR A 89 1.45 5.40 18.02
N SER A 90 0.94 6.12 17.01
CA SER A 90 1.74 6.94 16.10
C SER A 90 1.93 8.34 16.69
N GLY A 91 3.17 8.70 17.01
CA GLY A 91 3.49 10.06 17.44
C GLY A 91 3.26 11.13 16.37
N LYS A 92 3.25 10.72 15.09
CA LYS A 92 2.98 11.61 13.94
C LYS A 92 1.48 11.88 13.80
N GLN A 93 0.65 10.84 13.86
CA GLN A 93 -0.80 10.95 13.68
C GLN A 93 -1.56 11.28 14.97
N LYS A 94 -0.90 11.13 16.15
CA LYS A 94 -1.50 11.30 17.47
C LYS A 94 -2.64 10.32 17.79
N GLU A 95 -2.64 9.16 17.13
CA GLU A 95 -3.65 8.10 17.26
C GLU A 95 -3.03 6.71 17.12
N HIS A 96 -3.83 5.66 17.38
CA HIS A 96 -3.40 4.27 17.18
C HIS A 96 -3.54 3.91 15.70
N THR A 97 -2.45 3.43 15.09
CA THR A 97 -2.41 3.12 13.66
C THR A 97 -1.76 1.78 13.36
N LEU A 98 -2.07 1.26 12.16
CA LEU A 98 -1.26 0.28 11.46
C LEU A 98 -0.56 0.95 10.30
N LYS A 99 0.71 0.62 10.10
CA LYS A 99 1.51 1.08 8.97
C LYS A 99 1.49 0.07 7.83
N THR A 100 1.39 0.56 6.63
CA THR A 100 1.57 -0.21 5.40
C THR A 100 2.67 0.42 4.57
N GLN A 101 3.81 -0.27 4.46
CA GLN A 101 4.87 0.08 3.53
C GLN A 101 4.48 -0.41 2.14
N ILE A 102 4.63 0.45 1.14
CA ILE A 102 4.30 0.19 -0.25
C ILE A 102 5.54 0.40 -1.09
N ILE A 103 5.85 -0.56 -1.98
CA ILE A 103 6.90 -0.42 -2.98
C ILE A 103 6.26 -0.46 -4.35
N VAL A 104 6.49 0.59 -5.13
CA VAL A 104 5.86 0.85 -6.43
C VAL A 104 6.94 0.94 -7.50
N ASP A 105 6.72 0.30 -8.63
CA ASP A 105 7.51 0.48 -9.85
C ASP A 105 7.14 1.81 -10.50
N LEU A 106 8.11 2.70 -10.71
CA LEU A 106 7.84 4.02 -11.26
C LEU A 106 7.50 4.00 -12.76
N LYS A 107 7.93 2.97 -13.51
CA LYS A 107 7.68 2.86 -14.96
C LYS A 107 6.20 2.57 -15.25
N ASN A 108 5.61 1.63 -14.54
CA ASN A 108 4.24 1.16 -14.78
C ASN A 108 3.26 1.47 -13.63
N GLN A 109 3.72 2.11 -12.56
CA GLN A 109 2.95 2.47 -11.38
C GLN A 109 2.35 1.27 -10.62
N LYS A 110 2.79 0.04 -10.93
CA LYS A 110 2.30 -1.17 -10.25
C LYS A 110 2.91 -1.30 -8.85
N ILE A 111 2.08 -1.75 -7.93
CA ILE A 111 2.54 -2.10 -6.59
C ILE A 111 3.24 -3.46 -6.66
N ILE A 112 4.50 -3.50 -6.26
CA ILE A 112 5.29 -4.73 -6.25
C ILE A 112 4.99 -5.56 -5.01
N CYS A 113 5.07 -4.95 -3.84
CA CYS A 113 4.78 -5.63 -2.58
C CYS A 113 4.39 -4.64 -1.48
N LEU A 114 3.73 -5.19 -0.45
CA LEU A 114 3.40 -4.50 0.79
C LEU A 114 4.10 -5.14 1.97
N ALA A 115 4.30 -4.35 3.04
CA ALA A 115 4.66 -4.85 4.36
C ALA A 115 3.90 -4.07 5.43
N SER A 116 3.40 -4.77 6.44
CA SER A 116 2.60 -4.14 7.50
C SER A 116 3.40 -4.06 8.80
N GLY A 117 3.11 -3.04 9.60
CA GLY A 117 3.73 -2.83 10.91
C GLY A 117 2.82 -2.06 11.86
N LYS A 118 3.25 -1.97 13.12
CA LYS A 118 2.55 -1.21 14.16
C LYS A 118 2.91 0.28 14.05
N GLY A 119 1.98 1.18 14.37
CA GLY A 119 2.11 2.63 14.20
C GLY A 119 3.36 3.25 14.83
N ARG A 120 3.81 2.73 15.98
CA ARG A 120 5.02 3.22 16.65
C ARG A 120 6.33 2.91 15.91
N VAL A 121 6.33 1.89 15.04
CA VAL A 121 7.56 1.45 14.37
C VAL A 121 8.01 2.52 13.39
N HIS A 122 9.28 2.92 13.46
CA HIS A 122 9.88 3.86 12.51
C HIS A 122 9.92 3.26 11.10
N ASP A 123 9.68 4.08 10.06
CA ASP A 123 9.52 3.61 8.69
C ASP A 123 10.74 2.82 8.18
N PHE A 124 11.95 3.29 8.46
CA PHE A 124 13.17 2.57 8.13
C PHE A 124 13.28 1.22 8.89
N LYS A 125 12.85 1.15 10.15
CA LYS A 125 12.81 -0.09 10.91
C LYS A 125 11.76 -1.07 10.36
N LEU A 126 10.63 -0.54 9.87
CA LEU A 126 9.63 -1.34 9.17
C LEU A 126 10.22 -1.97 7.91
N PHE A 127 10.99 -1.20 7.12
CA PHE A 127 11.70 -1.73 5.95
C PHE A 127 12.66 -2.86 6.33
N GLN A 128 13.52 -2.66 7.34
CA GLN A 128 14.44 -3.69 7.83
C GLN A 128 13.71 -4.97 8.24
N ASN A 129 12.61 -4.83 8.98
CA ASN A 129 11.80 -5.95 9.47
C ASN A 129 10.98 -6.62 8.36
N SER A 130 10.74 -5.93 7.26
CA SER A 130 9.90 -6.43 6.15
C SER A 130 10.52 -7.63 5.41
N GLY A 131 11.83 -7.86 5.56
CA GLY A 131 12.56 -8.88 4.80
C GLY A 131 12.64 -8.60 3.30
N VAL A 132 12.38 -7.37 2.87
CA VAL A 132 12.60 -6.93 1.49
C VAL A 132 14.11 -6.85 1.25
N ARG A 133 14.56 -7.52 0.19
CA ARG A 133 15.91 -7.38 -0.37
C ARG A 133 15.77 -6.86 -1.79
N VAL A 134 16.57 -5.89 -2.14
CA VAL A 134 16.53 -5.21 -3.43
C VAL A 134 17.82 -5.55 -4.19
N GLY A 135 17.68 -5.94 -5.44
CA GLY A 135 18.81 -6.27 -6.32
C GLY A 135 19.66 -5.04 -6.63
N ASP A 136 20.95 -5.26 -6.88
CA ASP A 136 21.95 -4.19 -7.03
C ASP A 136 21.70 -3.24 -8.23
N LEU A 137 20.91 -3.67 -9.21
CA LEU A 137 20.53 -2.87 -10.39
C LEU A 137 19.22 -2.09 -10.21
N ILE A 138 18.56 -2.21 -9.08
CA ILE A 138 17.30 -1.53 -8.81
C ILE A 138 17.55 -0.26 -8.02
N LYS A 139 17.26 0.90 -8.61
CA LYS A 139 17.31 2.18 -7.93
C LYS A 139 16.09 2.35 -7.02
N MET A 140 16.30 2.64 -5.75
CA MET A 140 15.23 2.82 -4.76
C MET A 140 15.14 4.28 -4.31
N ILE A 141 13.96 4.85 -4.41
CA ILE A 141 13.66 6.21 -3.94
C ILE A 141 12.77 6.13 -2.71
N ALA A 142 13.18 6.76 -1.62
CA ALA A 142 12.43 6.77 -0.38
C ALA A 142 12.35 8.19 0.24
N ASP A 143 11.52 8.35 1.24
CA ASP A 143 11.37 9.63 1.92
C ASP A 143 12.49 9.90 2.94
N LYS A 144 12.43 11.07 3.60
CA LYS A 144 13.38 11.46 4.66
C LYS A 144 13.37 10.54 5.89
N GLY A 145 12.34 9.73 6.07
CA GLY A 145 12.23 8.75 7.14
C GLY A 145 13.18 7.57 6.99
N TYR A 146 13.74 7.37 5.79
CA TYR A 146 14.61 6.25 5.46
C TYR A 146 16.11 6.62 5.45
N GLN A 147 16.51 7.64 6.20
CA GLN A 147 17.94 7.98 6.34
C GLN A 147 18.77 6.77 6.79
N GLY A 148 19.86 6.51 6.09
CA GLY A 148 20.72 5.34 6.33
C GLY A 148 20.39 4.12 5.44
N ILE A 149 19.37 4.16 4.59
CA ILE A 149 19.03 3.08 3.67
C ILE A 149 20.18 2.77 2.70
N ALA A 150 20.99 3.77 2.32
CA ALA A 150 22.16 3.62 1.48
C ALA A 150 23.23 2.67 2.07
N LYS A 151 23.23 2.45 3.40
CA LYS A 151 24.09 1.45 4.05
C LYS A 151 23.65 0.02 3.77
N ILE A 152 22.37 -0.18 3.43
CA ILE A 152 21.76 -1.49 3.16
C ILE A 152 21.69 -1.73 1.65
N HIS A 153 21.36 -0.69 0.90
CA HIS A 153 21.22 -0.75 -0.55
C HIS A 153 21.85 0.51 -1.19
N LYS A 154 22.99 0.32 -1.89
CA LYS A 154 23.83 1.43 -2.41
C LYS A 154 23.09 2.34 -3.39
N LEU A 155 22.23 1.77 -4.27
CA LEU A 155 21.44 2.52 -5.25
C LEU A 155 20.15 3.12 -4.65
N SER A 156 20.17 3.51 -3.37
CA SER A 156 19.01 4.17 -2.76
C SER A 156 19.25 5.67 -2.59
N GLU A 157 18.21 6.44 -2.87
CA GLU A 157 18.20 7.90 -2.77
C GLU A 157 17.10 8.37 -1.81
N THR A 158 17.47 9.30 -0.96
CA THR A 158 16.56 9.98 -0.04
C THR A 158 16.80 11.49 -0.07
N PRO A 159 15.77 12.31 0.13
CA PRO A 159 15.95 13.75 0.18
C PRO A 159 16.94 14.16 1.28
N ILE A 160 17.82 15.10 0.95
CA ILE A 160 18.82 15.63 1.86
C ILE A 160 18.12 16.37 3.01
N LYS A 161 18.44 15.98 4.25
CA LYS A 161 17.96 16.64 5.46
C LYS A 161 18.73 17.92 5.73
N ARG A 162 18.02 19.00 6.06
CA ARG A 162 18.63 20.23 6.59
C ARG A 162 19.30 19.92 7.93
N LYS A 163 20.58 20.23 8.06
CA LYS A 163 21.29 20.20 9.34
C LYS A 163 20.90 21.42 10.19
N LYS A 164 20.90 21.25 11.53
CA LYS A 164 20.61 22.36 12.48
C LYS A 164 21.54 23.54 12.19
N GLY A 165 21.00 24.74 12.02
CA GLY A 165 21.76 25.97 11.76
C GLY A 165 22.22 26.18 10.29
N LYS A 166 22.09 25.20 9.37
CA LYS A 166 22.50 25.37 7.97
C LYS A 166 21.28 25.34 7.03
N LYS A 167 21.24 26.24 6.05
CA LYS A 167 20.26 26.20 4.95
C LYS A 167 20.75 25.23 3.88
N LEU A 168 19.82 24.57 3.18
CA LEU A 168 20.17 23.78 2.00
C LEU A 168 20.67 24.67 0.87
N SER A 169 21.69 24.23 0.12
CA SER A 169 22.19 24.90 -1.06
C SER A 169 21.14 24.91 -2.19
N LYS A 170 21.40 25.65 -3.27
CA LYS A 170 20.52 25.65 -4.44
C LYS A 170 20.48 24.28 -5.11
N GLU A 171 21.60 23.60 -5.22
CA GLU A 171 21.80 22.27 -5.79
C GLU A 171 21.06 21.21 -4.94
N GLU A 172 21.20 21.26 -3.61
CA GLU A 172 20.49 20.35 -2.68
C GLU A 172 18.98 20.53 -2.76
N LYS A 173 18.49 21.76 -2.91
CA LYS A 173 17.06 22.03 -3.10
C LYS A 173 16.57 21.49 -4.44
N GLN A 174 17.35 21.64 -5.51
CA GLN A 174 16.99 21.13 -6.84
C GLN A 174 16.97 19.60 -6.84
N TYR A 175 17.96 18.96 -6.25
CA TYR A 175 17.99 17.51 -6.04
C TYR A 175 16.77 17.01 -5.28
N ASN A 176 16.44 17.63 -4.14
CA ASN A 176 15.25 17.28 -3.37
C ASN A 176 13.95 17.47 -4.17
N ARG A 177 13.89 18.50 -5.04
CA ARG A 177 12.73 18.74 -5.91
C ARG A 177 12.57 17.62 -6.94
N LEU A 178 13.66 17.15 -7.55
CA LEU A 178 13.65 16.02 -8.49
C LEU A 178 13.17 14.73 -7.82
N LEU A 179 13.71 14.39 -6.66
CA LEU A 179 13.28 13.21 -5.91
C LEU A 179 11.80 13.30 -5.50
N ASN A 180 11.35 14.47 -5.07
CA ASN A 180 9.94 14.66 -4.70
C ASN A 180 9.01 14.46 -5.91
N ARG A 181 9.38 14.90 -7.12
CA ARG A 181 8.61 14.64 -8.34
C ARG A 181 8.45 13.14 -8.61
N LEU A 182 9.51 12.36 -8.45
CA LEU A 182 9.45 10.91 -8.62
C LEU A 182 8.59 10.25 -7.53
N ARG A 183 8.65 10.77 -6.29
CA ARG A 183 7.84 10.26 -5.17
C ARG A 183 6.34 10.56 -5.27
N VAL A 184 5.95 11.60 -6.00
CA VAL A 184 4.53 11.91 -6.24
C VAL A 184 3.77 10.69 -6.79
N VAL A 185 4.41 9.82 -7.56
CA VAL A 185 3.79 8.59 -8.09
C VAL A 185 3.31 7.70 -6.94
N VAL A 186 4.17 7.41 -5.96
CA VAL A 186 3.75 6.54 -4.84
C VAL A 186 2.70 7.21 -3.94
N GLU A 187 2.73 8.54 -3.83
CA GLU A 187 1.69 9.29 -3.11
C GLU A 187 0.32 9.18 -3.83
N HIS A 188 0.32 9.23 -5.17
CA HIS A 188 -0.89 9.00 -5.97
C HIS A 188 -1.41 7.56 -5.82
N VAL A 189 -0.52 6.56 -5.80
CA VAL A 189 -0.90 5.17 -5.53
C VAL A 189 -1.53 5.06 -4.14
N ASN A 190 -0.89 5.62 -3.11
CA ASN A 190 -1.44 5.66 -1.75
C ASN A 190 -2.84 6.28 -1.70
N ARG A 191 -3.04 7.41 -2.39
CA ARG A 191 -4.35 8.07 -2.48
C ARG A 191 -5.39 7.15 -3.11
N ARG A 192 -5.03 6.42 -4.18
CA ARG A 192 -5.93 5.47 -4.84
C ARG A 192 -6.31 4.28 -3.95
N LEU A 193 -5.37 3.75 -3.15
CA LEU A 193 -5.68 2.71 -2.17
C LEU A 193 -6.63 3.23 -1.07
N LYS A 194 -6.43 4.46 -0.60
CA LYS A 194 -7.25 5.10 0.44
C LYS A 194 -8.67 5.48 -0.01
N ILE A 195 -8.98 5.39 -1.30
CA ILE A 195 -10.36 5.44 -1.79
C ILE A 195 -11.19 4.28 -1.18
N PHE A 196 -10.57 3.15 -0.89
CA PHE A 196 -11.20 2.09 -0.10
C PHE A 196 -11.17 2.49 1.37
N ARG A 197 -12.33 2.91 1.89
CA ARG A 197 -12.47 3.47 3.24
C ARG A 197 -12.00 2.53 4.35
N ILE A 198 -11.98 1.23 4.10
CA ILE A 198 -11.41 0.26 5.04
C ILE A 198 -9.91 0.51 5.34
N LEU A 199 -9.17 1.19 4.44
CA LEU A 199 -7.77 1.57 4.64
C LEU A 199 -7.58 3.02 5.11
N SER A 200 -8.62 3.86 5.04
CA SER A 200 -8.55 5.28 5.40
C SER A 200 -9.36 5.67 6.62
N SER A 201 -10.43 4.93 6.94
CA SER A 201 -11.21 5.11 8.17
C SER A 201 -10.68 4.24 9.30
N THR A 202 -11.14 4.47 10.53
CA THR A 202 -10.75 3.67 11.70
C THR A 202 -11.09 2.19 11.49
N TYR A 203 -10.05 1.35 11.44
CA TYR A 203 -10.20 -0.08 11.21
C TYR A 203 -10.78 -0.80 12.41
N ARG A 204 -12.00 -1.35 12.29
CA ARG A 204 -12.83 -1.91 13.37
C ARG A 204 -12.64 -3.40 13.65
N ASN A 205 -11.80 -4.09 12.87
CA ASN A 205 -11.66 -5.56 12.97
C ASN A 205 -10.49 -6.01 13.88
N ARG A 206 -10.11 -5.25 14.89
CA ARG A 206 -9.02 -5.59 15.84
C ARG A 206 -7.76 -6.11 15.13
N HIS A 207 -7.32 -5.43 14.07
CA HIS A 207 -6.20 -5.78 13.15
C HIS A 207 -6.36 -7.11 12.36
N ARG A 208 -7.39 -7.93 12.64
CA ARG A 208 -7.64 -9.17 11.90
C ARG A 208 -7.85 -8.88 10.42
N ARG A 209 -7.21 -9.69 9.57
CA ARG A 209 -7.29 -9.62 8.11
C ARG A 209 -6.82 -8.28 7.49
N PHE A 210 -6.23 -7.36 8.25
CA PHE A 210 -5.78 -6.07 7.71
C PHE A 210 -4.79 -6.25 6.55
N GLY A 211 -3.71 -7.04 6.76
CA GLY A 211 -2.71 -7.30 5.73
C GLY A 211 -3.29 -8.00 4.50
N LEU A 212 -4.21 -8.96 4.70
CA LEU A 212 -4.92 -9.64 3.62
C LEU A 212 -5.72 -8.65 2.77
N ARG A 213 -6.50 -7.77 3.41
CA ARG A 213 -7.33 -6.76 2.74
C ARG A 213 -6.49 -5.72 2.03
N ALA A 214 -5.39 -5.25 2.65
CA ALA A 214 -4.46 -4.33 2.01
C ALA A 214 -3.85 -4.94 0.75
N ASN A 215 -3.41 -6.21 0.79
CA ASN A 215 -2.89 -6.93 -0.37
C ASN A 215 -3.95 -7.12 -1.46
N LEU A 216 -5.18 -7.51 -1.10
CA LEU A 216 -6.29 -7.67 -2.04
C LEU A 216 -6.59 -6.34 -2.76
N ILE A 217 -6.71 -5.23 -2.03
CA ILE A 217 -6.98 -3.92 -2.59
C ILE A 217 -5.83 -3.47 -3.51
N ALA A 218 -4.58 -3.73 -3.13
CA ALA A 218 -3.43 -3.45 -3.97
C ALA A 218 -3.42 -4.33 -5.25
N GLY A 219 -3.83 -5.59 -5.15
CA GLY A 219 -4.02 -6.47 -6.30
C GLY A 219 -5.12 -5.98 -7.25
N ILE A 220 -6.27 -5.56 -6.71
CA ILE A 220 -7.35 -4.93 -7.49
C ILE A 220 -6.86 -3.66 -8.19
N TYR A 221 -6.04 -2.85 -7.52
CA TYR A 221 -5.42 -1.67 -8.13
C TYR A 221 -4.53 -2.05 -9.31
N ASN A 222 -3.63 -3.04 -9.16
CA ASN A 222 -2.76 -3.50 -10.24
C ASN A 222 -3.56 -4.06 -11.41
N TYR A 223 -4.55 -4.90 -11.15
CA TYR A 223 -5.45 -5.46 -12.16
C TYR A 223 -6.15 -4.37 -12.99
N LYS A 224 -6.62 -3.31 -12.31
CA LYS A 224 -7.25 -2.16 -12.99
C LYS A 224 -6.27 -1.43 -13.92
N LEU A 225 -5.00 -1.32 -13.56
CA LEU A 225 -3.98 -0.73 -14.42
C LEU A 225 -3.76 -1.59 -15.66
N GLU A 226 -3.60 -2.90 -15.50
CA GLU A 226 -3.39 -3.84 -16.60
C GLU A 226 -4.55 -3.85 -17.61
N THR A 227 -5.77 -3.89 -17.09
CA THR A 227 -6.96 -3.87 -17.97
C THR A 227 -7.12 -2.55 -18.72
N LYS A 228 -6.69 -1.42 -18.14
CA LYS A 228 -6.68 -0.14 -18.84
C LYS A 228 -5.63 -0.12 -19.95
N GLU A 229 -4.41 -0.58 -19.67
CA GLU A 229 -3.33 -0.66 -20.67
C GLU A 229 -3.72 -1.56 -21.86
N LEU A 230 -4.40 -2.69 -21.59
CA LEU A 230 -4.89 -3.59 -22.62
C LEU A 230 -5.94 -2.93 -23.52
N LYS A 231 -6.91 -2.21 -22.94
CA LYS A 231 -7.93 -1.48 -23.71
C LYS A 231 -7.31 -0.43 -24.63
N THR A 232 -6.40 0.40 -24.11
CA THR A 232 -5.72 1.42 -24.92
C THR A 232 -4.91 0.80 -26.07
N LYS A 233 -4.25 -0.36 -25.85
CA LYS A 233 -3.52 -1.05 -26.90
C LYS A 233 -4.43 -1.68 -27.97
N VAL A 234 -5.64 -2.09 -27.62
CA VAL A 234 -6.64 -2.59 -28.57
C VAL A 234 -7.19 -1.45 -29.43
N GLU A 235 -7.56 -0.32 -28.78
CA GLU A 235 -8.06 0.86 -29.48
C GLU A 235 -7.05 1.40 -30.50
N MET A 236 -5.75 1.49 -30.15
CA MET A 236 -4.67 1.94 -31.07
C MET A 236 -4.35 0.96 -32.21
N LYS A 237 -4.85 -0.28 -32.18
CA LYS A 237 -4.67 -1.26 -33.28
C LYS A 237 -5.86 -1.33 -34.23
N THR A 238 -6.98 -0.72 -33.86
CA THR A 238 -8.23 -0.65 -34.60
C THR A 238 -8.42 0.66 -35.36
N GLU A 239 -7.54 1.64 -35.13
CA GLU A 239 -7.31 2.83 -35.95
C GLU A 239 -6.17 2.59 -36.96
#